data_ec739e9cfb04c5acbaea1e539dab297d
#
_entry.id   ec739e9cfb04c5acbaea1e539dab297d
#
_cell.length_a   1.000
_cell.length_b   1.000
_cell.length_c   1.000
_cell.angle_alpha   90.00
_cell.angle_beta   90.00
_cell.angle_gamma   90.00
#
_symmetry.space_group_name_H-M   'P 1'
#
loop_
_entity.id
_entity.type
_entity.pdbx_description
1 polymer ?
#
loop_
_entity_poly.entity_id
_entity_poly.type
_entity_poly.pdbx_seq_one_letter_code
_entity_poly.pdbx_strand_id
1 'polypeptide(L)'
;MEDFKTPDAPKKTSGFKKFSRWFIFLLIVFLSFFIWWRYFYVFGEGVKSGELNYLVKKGNVFKTYEGKLIQSGFRSQATGGVQSYEFEFSVANDSIANVLMNNSGSYFDLHYKEYKHPLPWRGYSEFVVDEIRSMKPSTGH
;
A
#
# COMPACT_ATOMS: atom_id res chain seq x y z
N MET A 1 24.22 62.07 -40.09
CA MET A 1 23.47 60.82 -40.03
C MET A 1 23.19 60.54 -38.57
N GLU A 2 21.98 60.79 -38.14
CA GLU A 2 21.58 60.48 -36.79
C GLU A 2 21.23 58.98 -36.72
N ASP A 3 22.00 58.29 -35.89
CA ASP A 3 21.68 56.91 -35.59
C ASP A 3 20.32 56.83 -34.89
N PHE A 4 19.31 56.39 -35.62
CA PHE A 4 18.03 56.05 -35.05
C PHE A 4 18.21 54.80 -34.18
N LYS A 5 18.46 55.03 -32.91
CA LYS A 5 18.41 53.96 -31.92
C LYS A 5 16.95 53.60 -31.70
N THR A 6 16.52 52.51 -32.32
CA THR A 6 15.21 51.96 -32.06
C THR A 6 15.11 51.68 -30.55
N PRO A 7 14.10 52.21 -29.88
CA PRO A 7 13.92 51.86 -28.47
C PRO A 7 13.71 50.36 -28.36
N ASP A 8 14.57 49.74 -27.57
CA ASP A 8 14.42 48.33 -27.24
C ASP A 8 12.98 48.07 -26.75
N ALA A 9 12.26 47.23 -27.45
CA ALA A 9 10.95 46.83 -27.05
C ALA A 9 11.00 46.30 -25.62
N PRO A 10 10.08 46.77 -24.75
CA PRO A 10 10.11 46.30 -23.37
C PRO A 10 9.99 44.78 -23.34
N LYS A 11 10.95 44.14 -22.73
CA LYS A 11 10.95 42.69 -22.54
C LYS A 11 9.77 42.29 -21.67
N LYS A 12 8.67 41.94 -22.31
CA LYS A 12 7.50 41.35 -21.63
C LYS A 12 7.84 39.96 -21.13
N THR A 13 8.70 39.84 -20.14
CA THR A 13 9.18 38.51 -19.77
C THR A 13 8.99 38.16 -18.30
N SER A 14 8.72 39.13 -17.42
CA SER A 14 8.78 38.80 -16.00
C SER A 14 7.48 38.28 -15.43
N GLY A 15 6.32 38.72 -15.91
CA GLY A 15 5.03 38.33 -15.35
C GLY A 15 4.63 36.90 -15.72
N PHE A 16 4.71 36.57 -17.02
CA PHE A 16 4.29 35.25 -17.50
C PHE A 16 5.25 34.14 -17.02
N LYS A 17 6.55 34.38 -17.02
CA LYS A 17 7.51 33.41 -16.52
C LYS A 17 7.38 33.16 -15.03
N LYS A 18 7.17 34.20 -14.23
CA LYS A 18 6.91 34.06 -12.79
C LYS A 18 5.60 33.34 -12.53
N PHE A 19 4.55 33.70 -13.27
CA PHE A 19 3.26 33.02 -13.18
C PHE A 19 3.37 31.54 -13.57
N SER A 20 4.08 31.25 -14.67
CA SER A 20 4.30 29.87 -15.13
C SER A 20 5.08 29.05 -14.11
N ARG A 21 6.15 29.61 -13.51
CA ARG A 21 6.91 28.93 -12.45
C ARG A 21 6.04 28.65 -11.22
N TRP A 22 5.25 29.64 -10.82
CA TRP A 22 4.32 29.50 -9.70
C TRP A 22 3.26 28.44 -9.97
N PHE A 23 2.71 28.45 -11.18
CA PHE A 23 1.71 27.47 -11.61
C PHE A 23 2.29 26.06 -11.63
N ILE A 24 3.50 25.89 -12.18
CA ILE A 24 4.20 24.59 -12.20
C ILE A 24 4.48 24.11 -10.78
N PHE A 25 4.94 25.01 -9.90
CA PHE A 25 5.19 24.68 -8.51
C PHE A 25 3.92 24.19 -7.80
N LEU A 26 2.82 24.93 -7.96
CA LEU A 26 1.52 24.55 -7.40
C LEU A 26 1.03 23.22 -7.97
N LEU A 27 1.24 23.00 -9.26
CA LEU A 27 0.88 21.74 -9.91
C LEU A 27 1.68 20.56 -9.32
N ILE A 28 2.98 20.74 -9.11
CA ILE A 28 3.84 19.71 -8.51
C ILE A 28 3.39 19.41 -7.08
N VAL A 29 3.12 20.45 -6.29
CA VAL A 29 2.61 20.29 -4.90
C VAL A 29 1.27 19.55 -4.91
N PHE A 30 0.36 19.94 -5.79
CA PHE A 30 -0.96 19.30 -5.89
C PHE A 30 -0.83 17.84 -6.31
N LEU A 31 0.01 17.55 -7.33
CA LEU A 31 0.24 16.18 -7.77
C LEU A 31 0.90 15.32 -6.67
N SER A 32 1.87 15.90 -5.96
CA SER A 32 2.53 15.21 -4.84
C SER A 32 1.53 14.88 -3.73
N PHE A 33 0.68 15.84 -3.38
CA PHE A 33 -0.38 15.64 -2.40
C PHE A 33 -1.38 14.58 -2.88
N PHE A 34 -1.77 14.63 -4.15
CA PHE A 34 -2.72 13.68 -4.73
C PHE A 34 -2.15 12.25 -4.73
N ILE A 35 -0.87 12.10 -5.10
CA ILE A 35 -0.19 10.78 -5.07
C ILE A 35 -0.10 10.27 -3.64
N TRP A 36 0.30 11.14 -2.71
CA TRP A 36 0.36 10.77 -1.30
C TRP A 36 -1.01 10.30 -0.80
N TRP A 37 -2.05 11.09 -1.06
CA TRP A 37 -3.42 10.73 -0.67
C TRP A 37 -3.84 9.38 -1.25
N ARG A 38 -3.56 9.15 -2.53
CA ARG A 38 -4.01 7.97 -3.24
C ARG A 38 -3.32 6.68 -2.76
N TYR A 39 -2.02 6.75 -2.45
CA TYR A 39 -1.22 5.57 -2.17
C TYR A 39 -0.87 5.38 -0.70
N PHE A 40 -0.78 6.43 0.07
CA PHE A 40 -0.36 6.37 1.47
C PHE A 40 -1.50 6.58 2.46
N TYR A 41 -2.64 7.06 2.00
CA TYR A 41 -3.79 7.23 2.88
C TYR A 41 -4.34 5.87 3.30
N VAL A 42 -4.44 5.66 4.60
CA VAL A 42 -5.03 4.45 5.16
C VAL A 42 -6.55 4.58 5.08
N PHE A 43 -7.14 3.81 4.18
CA PHE A 43 -8.59 3.80 3.96
C PHE A 43 -9.33 3.11 5.11
N GLY A 44 -8.72 2.03 5.65
CA GLY A 44 -9.30 1.29 6.75
C GLY A 44 -8.23 0.54 7.52
N GLU A 45 -8.58 0.09 8.69
CA GLU A 45 -7.73 -0.77 9.50
C GLU A 45 -8.58 -1.72 10.32
N GLY A 46 -8.02 -2.83 10.70
CA GLY A 46 -8.74 -3.82 11.46
C GLY A 46 -7.86 -5.01 11.84
N VAL A 47 -8.50 -6.00 12.43
CA VAL A 47 -7.85 -7.25 12.81
C VAL A 47 -8.60 -8.38 12.13
N LYS A 48 -7.85 -9.29 11.51
CA LYS A 48 -8.40 -10.54 10.98
C LYS A 48 -7.70 -11.72 11.62
N SER A 49 -8.49 -12.72 11.92
CA SER A 49 -8.03 -13.94 12.56
C SER A 49 -8.17 -15.11 11.60
N GLY A 50 -7.22 -16.00 11.64
CA GLY A 50 -7.25 -17.18 10.81
C GLY A 50 -5.99 -18.01 10.92
N GLU A 51 -6.00 -19.17 10.27
CA GLU A 51 -4.83 -20.03 10.16
C GLU A 51 -3.97 -19.55 9.03
N LEU A 52 -2.67 -19.38 9.28
CA LEU A 52 -1.73 -18.96 8.26
C LEU A 52 -1.46 -20.11 7.29
N ASN A 53 -1.90 -19.93 6.05
CA ASN A 53 -1.68 -20.91 5.00
C ASN A 53 -0.25 -20.87 4.51
N TYR A 54 0.22 -19.69 4.11
CA TYR A 54 1.60 -19.50 3.69
C TYR A 54 2.00 -18.02 3.81
N LEU A 55 3.30 -17.80 3.83
CA LEU A 55 3.89 -16.48 3.59
C LEU A 55 5.11 -16.70 2.70
N VAL A 56 5.14 -16.01 1.58
CA VAL A 56 6.22 -16.11 0.60
C VAL A 56 6.79 -14.74 0.30
N LYS A 57 8.09 -14.72 -0.04
CA LYS A 57 8.73 -13.51 -0.52
C LYS A 57 8.80 -13.60 -2.03
N LYS A 58 8.16 -12.66 -2.73
CA LYS A 58 8.10 -12.67 -4.19
C LYS A 58 8.16 -11.26 -4.77
N GLY A 59 8.54 -11.17 -6.02
CA GLY A 59 8.62 -9.93 -6.77
C GLY A 59 9.75 -9.95 -7.75
N ASN A 60 9.66 -9.12 -8.79
CA ASN A 60 10.70 -9.01 -9.81
C ASN A 60 11.80 -8.02 -9.40
N VAL A 61 11.47 -6.75 -9.28
CA VAL A 61 12.39 -5.68 -8.89
C VAL A 61 12.32 -5.46 -7.37
N PHE A 62 11.12 -5.32 -6.85
CA PHE A 62 10.87 -5.16 -5.42
C PHE A 62 10.29 -6.45 -4.88
N LYS A 63 10.99 -7.08 -3.94
CA LYS A 63 10.50 -8.29 -3.29
C LYS A 63 9.69 -7.91 -2.06
N THR A 64 8.48 -8.46 -2.00
CA THR A 64 7.55 -8.24 -0.91
C THR A 64 7.08 -9.57 -0.35
N TYR A 65 6.67 -9.55 0.93
CA TYR A 65 6.11 -10.72 1.58
C TYR A 65 4.62 -10.75 1.34
N GLU A 66 4.14 -11.83 0.76
CA GLU A 66 2.73 -12.03 0.44
C GLU A 66 2.23 -13.30 1.14
N GLY A 67 1.14 -13.17 1.87
CA GLY A 67 0.60 -14.27 2.65
C GLY A 67 -0.90 -14.43 2.50
N LYS A 68 -1.38 -15.54 3.04
CA LYS A 68 -2.80 -15.87 3.02
C LYS A 68 -3.20 -16.48 4.36
N LEU A 69 -4.24 -15.89 4.97
CA LEU A 69 -4.94 -16.49 6.10
C LEU A 69 -6.20 -17.19 5.62
N ILE A 70 -6.46 -18.33 6.20
CA ILE A 70 -7.71 -19.04 5.99
C ILE A 70 -8.59 -18.86 7.23
N GLN A 71 -9.71 -18.19 7.05
CA GLN A 71 -10.70 -18.02 8.10
C GLN A 71 -11.65 -19.21 8.06
N SER A 72 -11.46 -20.13 9.00
CA SER A 72 -12.36 -21.27 9.15
C SER A 72 -13.46 -20.92 10.14
N GLY A 73 -14.68 -21.34 9.85
CA GLY A 73 -15.77 -21.26 10.80
C GLY A 73 -17.02 -20.52 10.36
N PHE A 74 -17.03 -19.89 9.19
CA PHE A 74 -18.27 -19.36 8.64
C PHE A 74 -18.94 -20.45 7.81
N ARG A 75 -19.90 -21.12 8.43
CA ARG A 75 -20.79 -22.01 7.71
C ARG A 75 -21.85 -21.17 7.04
N SER A 76 -21.84 -21.11 5.72
CA SER A 76 -23.01 -20.63 5.00
C SER A 76 -24.13 -21.66 5.16
N GLN A 77 -25.14 -21.32 5.93
CA GLN A 77 -26.28 -22.19 6.14
C GLN A 77 -27.09 -22.47 4.87
N ALA A 78 -26.87 -21.68 3.82
CA ALA A 78 -27.70 -21.76 2.62
C ALA A 78 -27.26 -22.85 1.64
N THR A 79 -26.03 -23.36 1.71
CA THR A 79 -25.51 -24.27 0.68
C THR A 79 -24.88 -25.55 1.24
N GLY A 80 -24.87 -25.76 2.55
CA GLY A 80 -24.28 -26.97 3.16
C GLY A 80 -22.78 -27.13 2.91
N GLY A 81 -22.12 -26.17 2.27
CA GLY A 81 -20.69 -26.17 1.98
C GLY A 81 -19.90 -25.34 2.99
N VAL A 82 -18.76 -25.87 3.41
CA VAL A 82 -17.79 -25.09 4.19
C VAL A 82 -17.10 -24.12 3.24
N GLN A 83 -17.51 -22.85 3.28
CA GLN A 83 -16.78 -21.82 2.58
C GLN A 83 -15.66 -21.32 3.48
N SER A 84 -14.41 -21.59 3.06
CA SER A 84 -13.24 -20.99 3.67
C SER A 84 -13.06 -19.58 3.11
N TYR A 85 -13.11 -18.59 3.97
CA TYR A 85 -12.78 -17.22 3.59
C TYR A 85 -11.27 -17.07 3.60
N GLU A 86 -10.72 -16.73 2.44
CA GLU A 86 -9.30 -16.47 2.30
C GLU A 86 -9.04 -14.98 2.43
N PHE A 87 -8.04 -14.62 3.21
CA PHE A 87 -7.56 -13.25 3.36
C PHE A 87 -6.14 -13.17 2.84
N GLU A 88 -5.97 -12.48 1.71
CA GLU A 88 -4.66 -12.23 1.14
C GLU A 88 -4.13 -10.89 1.64
N PHE A 89 -2.87 -10.88 2.06
CA PHE A 89 -2.25 -9.70 2.65
C PHE A 89 -0.77 -9.61 2.28
N SER A 90 -0.24 -8.40 2.38
CA SER A 90 1.19 -8.13 2.24
C SER A 90 1.79 -7.77 3.60
N VAL A 91 3.08 -8.02 3.78
CA VAL A 91 3.81 -7.64 4.98
C VAL A 91 5.02 -6.81 4.57
N ALA A 92 5.11 -5.60 5.09
CA ALA A 92 6.23 -4.70 4.80
C ALA A 92 7.37 -4.83 5.81
N ASN A 93 7.10 -5.36 7.00
CA ASN A 93 8.07 -5.48 8.09
C ASN A 93 8.71 -6.86 8.07
N ASP A 94 10.05 -6.90 7.95
CA ASP A 94 10.80 -8.15 7.90
C ASP A 94 10.68 -8.97 9.19
N SER A 95 10.64 -8.33 10.34
CA SER A 95 10.50 -9.01 11.63
C SER A 95 9.18 -9.75 11.75
N ILE A 96 8.09 -9.10 11.33
CA ILE A 96 6.75 -9.70 11.32
C ILE A 96 6.73 -10.86 10.31
N ALA A 97 7.30 -10.65 9.14
CA ALA A 97 7.36 -11.67 8.11
C ALA A 97 8.12 -12.92 8.57
N ASN A 98 9.22 -12.75 9.27
CA ASN A 98 10.00 -13.87 9.80
C ASN A 98 9.21 -14.68 10.83
N VAL A 99 8.49 -14.01 11.72
CA VAL A 99 7.64 -14.69 12.71
C VAL A 99 6.55 -15.51 12.00
N LEU A 100 5.92 -14.92 11.00
CA LEU A 100 4.88 -15.60 10.23
C LEU A 100 5.44 -16.79 9.45
N MET A 101 6.58 -16.62 8.79
CA MET A 101 7.19 -17.69 8.01
C MET A 101 7.62 -18.88 8.88
N ASN A 102 8.09 -18.61 10.10
CA ASN A 102 8.53 -19.65 11.02
C ASN A 102 7.36 -20.38 11.70
N ASN A 103 6.16 -19.84 11.61
CA ASN A 103 4.98 -20.38 12.29
C ASN A 103 3.82 -20.61 11.30
N SER A 104 4.13 -21.00 10.08
CA SER A 104 3.13 -21.41 9.09
C SER A 104 2.25 -22.52 9.66
N GLY A 105 0.95 -22.42 9.43
CA GLY A 105 -0.02 -23.35 9.98
C GLY A 105 -0.57 -22.96 11.35
N SER A 106 0.03 -21.98 12.02
CA SER A 106 -0.46 -21.47 13.28
C SER A 106 -1.62 -20.52 13.09
N TYR A 107 -2.40 -20.34 14.15
CA TYR A 107 -3.52 -19.41 14.17
C TYR A 107 -3.04 -18.03 14.60
N PHE A 108 -3.37 -17.01 13.81
CA PHE A 108 -2.94 -15.64 14.07
C PHE A 108 -4.10 -14.67 14.11
N ASP A 109 -3.97 -13.66 14.97
CA ASP A 109 -4.75 -12.43 14.91
C ASP A 109 -3.83 -11.34 14.37
N LEU A 110 -4.06 -10.89 13.15
CA LEU A 110 -3.21 -9.93 12.47
C LEU A 110 -3.91 -8.60 12.32
N HIS A 111 -3.24 -7.55 12.78
CA HIS A 111 -3.68 -6.18 12.53
C HIS A 111 -3.21 -5.75 11.15
N TYR A 112 -4.11 -5.18 10.36
CA TYR A 112 -3.81 -4.75 9.01
C TYR A 112 -4.28 -3.32 8.76
N LYS A 113 -3.65 -2.69 7.78
CA LYS A 113 -4.08 -1.43 7.21
C LYS A 113 -4.49 -1.66 5.76
N GLU A 114 -5.62 -1.08 5.39
CA GLU A 114 -6.12 -1.14 4.01
C GLU A 114 -5.78 0.15 3.30
N TYR A 115 -5.13 0.04 2.15
CA TYR A 115 -4.80 1.16 1.28
C TYR A 115 -5.65 1.08 0.02
N LYS A 116 -5.92 2.23 -0.59
CA LYS A 116 -6.73 2.26 -1.82
C LYS A 116 -6.06 1.57 -3.00
N HIS A 117 -4.74 1.64 -3.06
CA HIS A 117 -3.97 1.02 -4.13
C HIS A 117 -2.69 0.40 -3.60
N PRO A 118 -2.28 -0.76 -4.14
CA PRO A 118 -1.00 -1.35 -3.80
C PRO A 118 0.17 -0.55 -4.37
N LEU A 119 1.32 -0.65 -3.74
CA LEU A 119 2.59 -0.09 -4.21
C LEU A 119 3.58 -1.22 -4.42
N PRO A 120 4.40 -1.16 -5.49
CA PRO A 120 5.32 -2.26 -5.80
C PRO A 120 6.30 -2.61 -4.68
N TRP A 121 6.75 -1.63 -3.90
CA TRP A 121 7.69 -1.84 -2.80
C TRP A 121 7.02 -2.15 -1.46
N ARG A 122 5.72 -1.92 -1.33
CA ARG A 122 4.96 -2.20 -0.11
C ARG A 122 4.30 -3.57 -0.15
N GLY A 123 3.80 -3.99 -1.30
CA GLY A 123 3.14 -5.26 -1.49
C GLY A 123 2.13 -5.25 -2.62
N TYR A 124 1.78 -6.43 -3.08
CA TYR A 124 0.80 -6.61 -4.16
C TYR A 124 -0.64 -6.49 -3.65
N SER A 125 -0.86 -6.69 -2.35
CA SER A 125 -2.18 -6.57 -1.75
C SER A 125 -2.46 -5.16 -1.27
N GLU A 126 -3.72 -4.76 -1.30
CA GLU A 126 -4.19 -3.52 -0.66
C GLU A 126 -4.15 -3.62 0.87
N PHE A 127 -4.16 -4.83 1.41
CA PHE A 127 -4.10 -5.10 2.84
C PHE A 127 -2.66 -5.35 3.25
N VAL A 128 -2.16 -4.54 4.17
CA VAL A 128 -0.79 -4.65 4.68
C VAL A 128 -0.83 -4.93 6.17
N VAL A 129 -0.29 -6.08 6.57
CA VAL A 129 -0.18 -6.47 7.97
C VAL A 129 0.98 -5.72 8.61
N ASP A 130 0.71 -5.03 9.68
CA ASP A 130 1.69 -4.21 10.41
C ASP A 130 1.96 -4.69 11.84
N GLU A 131 1.12 -5.58 12.37
CA GLU A 131 1.26 -6.07 13.74
C GLU A 131 0.62 -7.45 13.90
N ILE A 132 1.28 -8.29 14.70
CA ILE A 132 0.72 -9.56 15.16
C ILE A 132 0.11 -9.31 16.54
N ARG A 133 -1.20 -9.42 16.65
CA ARG A 133 -1.91 -9.22 17.92
C ARG A 133 -1.81 -10.44 18.83
N SER A 134 -1.96 -11.62 18.24
CA SER A 134 -1.80 -12.86 18.97
C SER A 134 -1.41 -13.99 18.04
N MET A 135 -0.82 -15.02 18.60
CA MET A 135 -0.48 -16.25 17.91
C MET A 135 -0.83 -17.43 18.80
N LYS A 136 -1.54 -18.39 18.22
CA LYS A 136 -1.81 -19.67 18.86
C LYS A 136 -1.16 -20.75 18.02
N PRO A 137 -0.28 -21.58 18.62
CA PRO A 137 0.30 -22.68 17.87
C PRO A 137 -0.80 -23.59 17.39
N SER A 138 -0.63 -24.12 16.18
CA SER A 138 -1.51 -25.13 15.64
C SER A 138 -1.49 -26.33 16.59
N THR A 139 -2.61 -26.60 17.23
CA THR A 139 -2.76 -27.90 17.87
C THR A 139 -2.90 -28.91 16.75
N GLY A 140 -1.76 -29.44 16.34
CA GLY A 140 -1.71 -30.42 15.26
C GLY A 140 -2.56 -31.63 15.61
N HIS A 141 -3.45 -31.90 14.70
CA HIS A 141 -4.09 -33.21 14.66
C HIS A 141 -3.26 -34.12 13.78
#